data_7614c2d671fcf57c1c8b47da65cb010a
#
_entry.id   7614c2d671fcf57c1c8b47da65cb010a
#
_cell.length_a   1.000
_cell.length_b   1.000
_cell.length_c   1.000
_cell.angle_alpha   90.00
_cell.angle_beta   90.00
_cell.angle_gamma   90.00
#
_symmetry.space_group_name_H-M   'P 1'
#
loop_
_entity.id
_entity.type
_entity.pdbx_description
1 polymer ?
#
loop_
_entity_poly.entity_id
_entity_poly.type
_entity_poly.pdbx_seq_one_letter_code
_entity_poly.pdbx_strand_id
1 'polypeptide(L)'
;MEKFVTIINQGAHTSRQYTAQDGTQKTFHTMGFILSDGIDEFYAEMTGDMARDCQSYDRTVMHRMQGYIKQRPFTDKNGMERHENQIYITKLI
;
A
#
# COMPACT_ATOMS: atom_id res chain seq x y z
N MET A 1 -10.48 -7.70 -0.85
CA MET A 1 -10.81 -7.78 0.60
C MET A 1 -11.46 -6.48 1.04
N GLU A 2 -12.27 -6.54 2.06
CA GLU A 2 -12.86 -5.37 2.70
C GLU A 2 -12.81 -5.55 4.20
N LYS A 3 -12.35 -4.50 4.91
CA LYS A 3 -12.22 -4.52 6.36
C LYS A 3 -12.49 -3.14 6.93
N PHE A 4 -12.95 -3.11 8.18
CA PHE A 4 -12.87 -1.91 9.00
C PHE A 4 -11.52 -1.90 9.72
N VAL A 5 -10.81 -0.79 9.63
CA VAL A 5 -9.45 -0.66 10.17
C VAL A 5 -9.29 0.67 10.90
N THR A 6 -8.37 0.67 11.87
CA THR A 6 -7.81 1.92 12.40
C THR A 6 -6.44 2.14 11.78
N ILE A 7 -6.06 3.39 11.65
CA ILE A 7 -4.76 3.75 11.07
C ILE A 7 -3.76 3.94 12.20
N ILE A 8 -2.82 3.01 12.30
CA ILE A 8 -1.75 3.07 13.29
C ILE A 8 -0.70 4.10 12.86
N ASN A 9 -0.35 4.06 11.58
CA ASN A 9 0.58 5.03 11.01
C ASN A 9 0.26 5.26 9.54
N GLN A 10 0.26 6.52 9.13
CA GLN A 10 0.21 6.93 7.74
C GLN A 10 1.58 7.44 7.36
N GLY A 11 2.24 6.76 6.42
CA GLY A 11 3.56 7.12 5.98
C GLY A 11 3.58 8.35 5.09
N ALA A 12 4.77 8.77 4.73
CA ALA A 12 4.95 9.89 3.81
C ALA A 12 4.62 9.48 2.37
N HIS A 13 4.11 10.42 1.61
CA HIS A 13 3.98 10.26 0.15
C HIS A 13 5.38 10.21 -0.46
N THR A 14 5.62 9.20 -1.28
CA THR A 14 6.85 9.07 -2.06
C THR A 14 6.52 9.01 -3.54
N SER A 15 7.46 9.44 -4.36
CA SER A 15 7.31 9.39 -5.80
C SER A 15 8.64 9.05 -6.46
N ARG A 16 8.56 8.37 -7.59
CA ARG A 16 9.72 8.10 -8.45
C ARG A 16 9.32 8.27 -9.90
N GLN A 17 10.28 8.68 -10.71
CA GLN A 17 10.09 8.78 -12.14
C GLN A 17 10.54 7.49 -12.82
N TYR A 18 9.84 7.13 -13.89
CA TYR A 18 10.21 6.00 -14.73
C TYR A 18 9.89 6.34 -16.20
N THR A 19 10.55 5.62 -17.10
CA THR A 19 10.29 5.76 -18.53
C THR A 19 9.34 4.67 -18.96
N ALA A 20 8.18 5.05 -19.50
CA ALA A 20 7.21 4.12 -20.05
C ALA A 20 7.71 3.52 -21.37
N GLN A 21 7.03 2.46 -21.84
CA GLN A 21 7.41 1.79 -23.09
C GLN A 21 7.36 2.69 -24.30
N ASP A 22 6.50 3.71 -24.28
CA ASP A 22 6.40 4.70 -25.37
C ASP A 22 7.44 5.82 -25.29
N GLY A 23 8.38 5.73 -24.34
CA GLY A 23 9.45 6.72 -24.17
C GLY A 23 9.07 7.93 -23.32
N THR A 24 7.81 8.03 -22.85
CA THR A 24 7.40 9.16 -22.01
C THR A 24 7.87 8.98 -20.57
N GLN A 25 8.18 10.10 -19.93
CA GLN A 25 8.48 10.14 -18.50
C GLN A 25 7.17 10.13 -17.71
N LYS A 26 7.08 9.20 -16.75
CA LYS A 26 5.93 9.10 -15.86
C LYS A 26 6.38 9.10 -14.40
N THR A 27 5.49 9.50 -13.52
CA THR A 27 5.73 9.51 -12.08
C THR A 27 4.86 8.46 -11.41
N PHE A 28 5.48 7.63 -10.58
CA PHE A 28 4.79 6.61 -9.79
C PHE A 28 4.73 7.08 -8.34
N HIS A 29 3.51 7.15 -7.80
CA HIS A 29 3.26 7.62 -6.44
C HIS A 29 2.92 6.45 -5.53
N THR A 30 3.45 6.48 -4.31
CA THR A 30 3.14 5.48 -3.30
C THR A 30 2.99 6.12 -1.92
N MET A 31 2.19 5.48 -1.08
CA MET A 31 2.06 5.84 0.33
C MET A 31 1.79 4.57 1.13
N GLY A 32 2.60 4.31 2.14
CA GLY A 32 2.46 3.14 2.99
C GLY A 32 1.67 3.44 4.25
N PHE A 33 0.89 2.45 4.68
CA PHE A 33 0.08 2.53 5.90
C PHE A 33 0.35 1.33 6.78
N ILE A 34 0.34 1.53 8.08
CA ILE A 34 0.20 0.45 9.05
C ILE A 34 -1.22 0.53 9.58
N LEU A 35 -1.98 -0.54 9.37
CA LEU A 35 -3.40 -0.62 9.68
C LEU A 35 -3.64 -1.75 10.69
N SER A 36 -4.69 -1.61 11.48
CA SER A 36 -5.13 -2.65 12.41
C SER A 36 -6.61 -2.93 12.20
N ASP A 37 -6.96 -4.23 12.12
CA ASP A 37 -8.37 -4.64 12.09
C ASP A 37 -8.91 -5.02 13.47
N GLY A 38 -8.13 -4.75 14.53
CA GLY A 38 -8.48 -5.11 15.90
C GLY A 38 -7.93 -6.46 16.34
N ILE A 39 -7.42 -7.25 15.41
CA ILE A 39 -6.80 -8.56 15.65
C ILE A 39 -5.35 -8.51 15.20
N ASP A 40 -5.11 -8.10 13.97
CA ASP A 40 -3.80 -8.07 13.34
C ASP A 40 -3.43 -6.65 12.91
N GLU A 41 -2.15 -6.35 12.98
CA GLU A 41 -1.57 -5.19 12.32
C GLU A 41 -0.92 -5.65 11.01
N PHE A 42 -1.08 -4.85 9.96
CA PHE A 42 -0.52 -5.17 8.66
C PHE A 42 -0.14 -3.90 7.90
N TYR A 43 0.84 -4.05 7.02
CA TYR A 43 1.27 -3.00 6.11
C TYR A 43 0.42 -3.09 4.84
N ALA A 44 -0.06 -1.93 4.37
CA ALA A 44 -0.77 -1.82 3.12
C ALA A 44 -0.30 -0.59 2.36
N GLU A 45 -0.33 -0.65 1.04
CA GLU A 45 0.20 0.41 0.20
C GLU A 45 -0.88 0.98 -0.71
N MET A 46 -0.91 2.28 -0.78
CA MET A 46 -1.72 3.05 -1.70
C MET A 46 -0.82 3.49 -2.85
N THR A 47 -1.30 3.40 -4.09
CA THR A 47 -0.49 3.71 -5.27
C THR A 47 -1.22 4.66 -6.23
N GLY A 48 -0.46 5.25 -7.15
CA GLY A 48 -0.99 6.07 -8.23
C GLY A 48 -1.58 7.38 -7.76
N ASP A 49 -2.62 7.82 -8.44
CA ASP A 49 -3.27 9.11 -8.17
C ASP A 49 -3.88 9.16 -6.78
N MET A 50 -4.36 8.04 -6.28
CA MET A 50 -4.88 7.94 -4.92
C MET A 50 -3.80 8.30 -3.89
N ALA A 51 -2.58 7.81 -4.07
CA ALA A 51 -1.45 8.15 -3.19
C ALA A 51 -1.03 9.61 -3.36
N ARG A 52 -1.00 10.11 -4.59
CA ARG A 52 -0.66 11.50 -4.88
C ARG A 52 -1.60 12.48 -4.20
N ASP A 53 -2.89 12.19 -4.23
CA ASP A 53 -3.94 13.09 -3.74
C ASP A 53 -4.38 12.76 -2.31
N CYS A 54 -3.69 11.84 -1.64
CA CYS A 54 -4.08 11.36 -0.33
C CYS A 54 -3.93 12.46 0.74
N GLN A 55 -4.99 12.62 1.52
CA GLN A 55 -5.00 13.51 2.67
C GLN A 55 -4.71 12.74 3.96
N SER A 56 -4.46 13.46 5.04
CA SER A 56 -4.30 12.86 6.35
C SER A 56 -5.63 12.30 6.84
N TYR A 57 -5.60 11.07 7.34
CA TYR A 57 -6.76 10.41 7.92
C TYR A 57 -6.77 10.59 9.45
N ASP A 58 -7.98 10.62 10.00
CA ASP A 58 -8.16 10.64 11.45
C ASP A 58 -7.79 9.26 12.02
N ARG A 59 -6.78 9.23 12.88
CA ARG A 59 -6.27 7.99 13.48
C ARG A 59 -7.08 7.51 14.67
N THR A 60 -8.09 8.29 15.10
CA THR A 60 -8.90 7.97 16.26
C THR A 60 -10.21 7.25 15.93
N VAL A 61 -10.54 7.12 14.65
CA VAL A 61 -11.78 6.50 14.18
C VAL A 61 -11.48 5.32 13.26
N MET A 62 -12.48 4.47 13.08
CA MET A 62 -12.39 3.36 12.14
C MET A 62 -12.68 3.84 10.72
N HIS A 63 -11.95 3.25 9.78
CA HIS A 63 -12.10 3.51 8.36
C HIS A 63 -12.47 2.22 7.64
N ARG A 64 -13.23 2.33 6.57
CA ARG A 64 -13.51 1.20 5.69
C ARG A 64 -12.45 1.12 4.61
N MET A 65 -11.77 -0.02 4.55
CA MET A 65 -10.73 -0.29 3.58
C MET A 65 -11.18 -1.35 2.61
N GLN A 66 -10.99 -1.09 1.32
CA GLN A 66 -11.06 -2.09 0.26
C GLN A 66 -9.70 -2.23 -0.37
N GLY A 67 -9.34 -3.45 -0.73
CA GLY A 67 -8.04 -3.72 -1.32
C GLY A 67 -7.90 -5.14 -1.80
N TYR A 68 -6.70 -5.49 -2.21
CA TYR A 68 -6.37 -6.84 -2.65
C TYR A 68 -4.99 -7.24 -2.16
N ILE A 69 -4.76 -8.56 -2.13
CA ILE A 69 -3.47 -9.13 -1.79
C ILE A 69 -2.83 -9.62 -3.08
N LYS A 70 -1.57 -9.23 -3.28
CA LYS A 70 -0.74 -9.72 -4.36
C LYS A 70 0.43 -10.50 -3.79
N GLN A 71 0.55 -11.75 -4.17
CA GLN A 71 1.68 -12.58 -3.78
C GLN A 71 2.84 -12.37 -4.75
N ARG A 72 4.04 -12.20 -4.21
CA ARG A 72 5.27 -12.05 -4.99
C ARG A 72 6.27 -13.09 -4.56
N PRO A 73 6.72 -13.99 -5.47
CA PRO A 73 7.83 -14.90 -5.18
C PRO A 73 9.16 -14.13 -5.25
N PHE A 74 10.10 -14.52 -4.40
CA PHE A 74 11.47 -14.02 -4.45
C PHE A 74 12.43 -15.09 -3.94
N THR A 75 13.71 -14.95 -4.30
CA THR A 75 14.76 -15.84 -3.82
C THR A 75 15.55 -15.12 -2.73
N ASP A 76 15.67 -15.73 -1.55
CA ASP A 76 16.41 -15.16 -0.44
C ASP A 76 17.93 -15.35 -0.59
N LYS A 77 18.69 -14.89 0.41
CA LYS A 77 20.16 -14.94 0.43
C LYS A 77 20.70 -16.38 0.37
N ASN A 78 19.92 -17.34 0.82
CA ASN A 78 20.31 -18.75 0.87
C ASN A 78 19.89 -19.52 -0.38
N GLY A 79 19.34 -18.86 -1.40
CA GLY A 79 18.85 -19.46 -2.61
C GLY A 79 17.50 -20.16 -2.46
N MET A 80 16.80 -19.94 -1.33
CA MET A 80 15.49 -20.52 -1.09
C MET A 80 14.40 -19.64 -1.68
N GLU A 81 13.45 -20.29 -2.37
CA GLU A 81 12.27 -19.59 -2.87
C GLU A 81 11.32 -19.26 -1.72
N ARG A 82 10.93 -17.99 -1.65
CA ARG A 82 9.98 -17.49 -0.65
C ARG A 82 8.88 -16.72 -1.33
N HIS A 83 7.80 -16.53 -0.59
CA HIS A 83 6.63 -15.77 -1.06
C HIS A 83 6.33 -14.66 -0.08
N GLU A 84 6.03 -13.50 -0.63
CA GLU A 84 5.67 -12.30 0.13
C GLU A 84 4.28 -11.86 -0.29
N ASN A 85 3.41 -11.60 0.69
CA ASN A 85 2.09 -11.05 0.43
C ASN A 85 2.15 -9.53 0.58
N GLN A 86 1.75 -8.84 -0.48
CA GLN A 86 1.63 -7.39 -0.49
C GLN A 86 0.16 -7.00 -0.55
N ILE A 87 -0.27 -6.08 0.31
CA ILE A 87 -1.65 -5.60 0.37
C ILE A 87 -1.69 -4.22 -0.26
N TYR A 88 -2.58 -4.04 -1.22
CA TYR A 88 -2.79 -2.77 -1.91
C TYR A 88 -4.17 -2.25 -1.60
N ILE A 89 -4.23 -0.95 -1.27
CA ILE A 89 -5.47 -0.27 -0.96
C ILE A 89 -6.08 0.27 -2.26
N THR A 90 -7.33 -0.10 -2.53
CA THR A 90 -8.09 0.45 -3.65
C THR A 90 -9.10 1.50 -3.20
N LYS A 91 -9.47 1.49 -1.93
CA LYS A 91 -10.36 2.49 -1.35
C LYS A 91 -10.15 2.56 0.16
N LEU A 92 -10.08 3.77 0.69
CA LEU A 92 -9.99 4.02 2.13
C LEU A 92 -10.84 5.25 2.45
N ILE A 93 -11.92 5.01 3.17
CA ILE A 93 -12.91 6.06 3.47
C ILE A 93 -12.88 6.40 4.97
#